data_07edb5c68c081b794842f4903e25962d
#
_entry.id   07edb5c68c081b794842f4903e25962d
#
_cell.length_a   1.000
_cell.length_b   1.000
_cell.length_c   1.000
_cell.angle_alpha   90.00
_cell.angle_beta   90.00
_cell.angle_gamma   90.00
#
_symmetry.space_group_name_H-M   'P 1'
#
loop_
_entity.id
_entity.type
_entity.pdbx_description
1 polymer ?
#
loop_
_entity_poly.entity_id
_entity_poly.type
_entity_poly.pdbx_seq_one_letter_code
_entity_poly.pdbx_strand_id
1 'polypeptide(L)'
;NIKLSIKIKSKISPITLKNKKAVLETLPALPCTLDNMTGSLLGNVVYVAGGNKNAIPCNDLYCLDLDSLSKGWQKLQDFPRSPRIQAVSAAQVGPHGEQIFCLWGGFSTSDGNRQATLSTDGYAYSPSTKKWVSLPDPTNNEGETVSLGGGSIIALSDSLILCTGGVNKDIFLQALKHNAPDYLLHPIEWYRFNNRLLVYNSRQKRWKEIAKVSETARAGASLIFDGYGYLLINGELKPGIRTPDITRILLKTETNSKPTNRIIPNKNEY
;
A
#
# COMPACT_ATOMS: atom_id res chain seq x y z
N ASN A 1 0.64 -12.67 -19.80
CA ASN A 1 1.61 -11.63 -20.15
C ASN A 1 1.03 -10.27 -19.82
N ILE A 2 1.58 -9.63 -18.78
CA ILE A 2 1.23 -8.24 -18.44
C ILE A 2 2.05 -7.35 -19.37
N LYS A 3 1.38 -6.64 -20.27
CA LYS A 3 2.05 -5.67 -21.14
C LYS A 3 2.08 -4.33 -20.42
N LEU A 4 3.25 -3.93 -19.96
CA LEU A 4 3.49 -2.63 -19.33
C LEU A 4 3.59 -1.56 -20.42
N SER A 5 2.78 -0.50 -20.31
CA SER A 5 2.93 0.69 -21.14
C SER A 5 3.27 1.87 -20.23
N ILE A 6 4.50 2.35 -20.32
CA ILE A 6 4.97 3.52 -19.58
C ILE A 6 4.75 4.75 -20.47
N LYS A 7 3.93 5.70 -19.99
CA LYS A 7 3.88 7.05 -20.55
C LYS A 7 4.19 8.06 -19.45
N ILE A 8 5.36 8.68 -19.55
CA ILE A 8 5.73 9.80 -18.71
C ILE A 8 5.03 11.04 -19.27
N LYS A 9 4.12 11.65 -18.52
CA LYS A 9 3.57 12.97 -18.80
C LYS A 9 3.96 13.93 -17.68
N SER A 10 4.81 14.88 -18.00
CA SER A 10 5.29 15.92 -17.08
C SER A 10 4.37 17.14 -16.92
N LYS A 11 3.18 17.13 -17.50
CA LYS A 11 2.20 18.25 -17.38
C LYS A 11 0.86 17.72 -16.88
N ILE A 12 0.52 18.08 -15.66
CA ILE A 12 -0.83 17.97 -15.11
C ILE A 12 -1.60 19.18 -15.60
N SER A 13 -2.61 18.97 -16.45
CA SER A 13 -3.57 20.04 -16.79
C SER A 13 -4.51 20.22 -15.60
N PRO A 14 -4.78 21.47 -15.16
CA PRO A 14 -5.74 21.71 -14.09
C PRO A 14 -7.12 21.17 -14.49
N ILE A 15 -7.76 20.46 -13.57
CA ILE A 15 -9.15 20.02 -13.75
C ILE A 15 -10.03 21.26 -13.65
N THR A 16 -10.54 21.75 -14.75
CA THR A 16 -11.50 22.84 -14.77
C THR A 16 -12.89 22.26 -14.54
N LEU A 17 -13.38 22.35 -13.32
CA LEU A 17 -14.78 22.07 -13.00
C LEU A 17 -15.64 23.26 -13.45
N LYS A 18 -16.20 23.20 -14.66
CA LYS A 18 -17.21 24.18 -15.09
C LYS A 18 -18.44 24.01 -14.18
N ASN A 19 -18.79 25.09 -13.45
CA ASN A 19 -20.00 25.24 -12.63
C ASN A 19 -20.14 24.34 -11.39
N LYS A 20 -19.08 23.75 -10.84
CA LYS A 20 -19.13 23.13 -9.51
C LYS A 20 -18.24 23.92 -8.55
N LYS A 21 -18.84 24.46 -7.49
CA LYS A 21 -18.08 25.04 -6.37
C LYS A 21 -17.44 23.90 -5.60
N ALA A 22 -16.15 24.01 -5.27
CA ALA A 22 -15.55 23.14 -4.27
C ALA A 22 -16.16 23.50 -2.90
N VAL A 23 -16.70 22.50 -2.22
CA VAL A 23 -17.15 22.63 -0.84
C VAL A 23 -16.08 21.98 0.04
N LEU A 24 -15.57 22.76 0.99
CA LEU A 24 -14.63 22.27 2.00
C LEU A 24 -15.41 22.05 3.28
N GLU A 25 -15.31 20.86 3.82
CA GLU A 25 -15.88 20.48 5.11
C GLU A 25 -14.75 20.11 6.07
N THR A 26 -14.79 20.63 7.28
CA THR A 26 -13.81 20.27 8.32
C THR A 26 -14.35 19.10 9.12
N LEU A 27 -13.62 17.99 9.06
CA LEU A 27 -13.92 16.81 9.87
C LEU A 27 -13.37 16.96 11.30
N PRO A 28 -13.87 16.19 12.28
CA PRO A 28 -13.32 16.17 13.63
C PRO A 28 -11.82 15.91 13.64
N ALA A 29 -11.08 16.67 14.44
CA ALA A 29 -9.64 16.45 14.61
C ALA A 29 -9.37 15.14 15.36
N LEU A 30 -8.26 14.47 15.01
CA LEU A 30 -7.73 13.36 15.80
C LEU A 30 -7.45 13.82 17.24
N PRO A 31 -7.65 12.96 18.25
CA PRO A 31 -7.41 13.32 19.65
C PRO A 31 -5.92 13.51 20.03
N CYS A 32 -5.04 13.26 19.09
CA CYS A 32 -3.59 13.40 19.25
C CYS A 32 -2.92 13.72 17.92
N THR A 33 -1.70 14.25 17.98
CA THR A 33 -0.88 14.39 16.77
C THR A 33 -0.36 13.02 16.35
N LEU A 34 -0.54 12.69 15.07
CA LEU A 34 -0.01 11.50 14.43
C LEU A 34 0.67 11.88 13.12
N ASP A 35 1.89 11.37 12.90
CA ASP A 35 2.54 11.41 11.60
C ASP A 35 2.97 10.01 11.16
N ASN A 36 3.24 9.81 9.87
CA ASN A 36 3.66 8.53 9.31
C ASN A 36 2.73 7.33 9.62
N MET A 37 1.46 7.64 9.96
CA MET A 37 0.41 6.64 10.11
C MET A 37 -0.03 6.09 8.74
N THR A 38 -0.79 5.00 8.77
CA THR A 38 -1.51 4.48 7.60
C THR A 38 -3.02 4.54 7.84
N GLY A 39 -3.80 4.57 6.76
CA GLY A 39 -5.26 4.59 6.89
C GLY A 39 -5.99 4.09 5.65
N SER A 40 -7.24 3.68 5.85
CA SER A 40 -8.15 3.23 4.79
C SER A 40 -9.59 3.54 5.14
N LEU A 41 -10.41 3.68 4.10
CA LEU A 41 -11.86 3.78 4.22
C LEU A 41 -12.47 2.39 4.06
N LEU A 42 -13.23 1.94 5.07
CA LEU A 42 -13.95 0.68 5.07
C LEU A 42 -15.46 0.97 5.25
N GLY A 43 -16.24 0.80 4.18
CA GLY A 43 -17.59 1.32 4.12
C GLY A 43 -17.58 2.85 4.26
N ASN A 44 -18.26 3.37 5.27
CA ASN A 44 -18.29 4.80 5.58
C ASN A 44 -17.49 5.16 6.86
N VAL A 45 -16.54 4.29 7.24
CA VAL A 45 -15.69 4.47 8.42
C VAL A 45 -14.23 4.61 8.00
N VAL A 46 -13.59 5.72 8.37
CA VAL A 46 -12.16 5.95 8.20
C VAL A 46 -11.42 5.26 9.35
N TYR A 47 -10.43 4.44 9.02
CA TYR A 47 -9.50 3.82 9.99
C TYR A 47 -8.12 4.42 9.84
N VAL A 48 -7.46 4.69 10.96
CA VAL A 48 -6.07 5.19 11.03
C VAL A 48 -5.31 4.35 12.05
N ALA A 49 -4.15 3.82 11.65
CA ALA A 49 -3.36 2.90 12.46
C ALA A 49 -1.88 3.28 12.50
N GLY A 50 -1.26 3.10 13.68
CA GLY A 50 0.17 3.33 13.90
C GLY A 50 0.56 4.78 13.72
N GLY A 51 1.81 4.99 13.29
CA GLY A 51 2.40 6.32 13.18
C GLY A 51 3.17 6.72 14.42
N ASN A 52 3.76 7.92 14.40
CA ASN A 52 4.35 8.54 15.58
C ASN A 52 3.29 9.36 16.32
N LYS A 53 3.12 9.05 17.57
CA LYS A 53 2.36 9.85 18.53
C LYS A 53 3.34 10.60 19.40
N ASN A 54 3.37 11.93 19.26
CA ASN A 54 4.38 12.76 19.92
C ASN A 54 5.83 12.27 19.65
N ALA A 55 6.15 12.02 18.37
CA ALA A 55 7.43 11.52 17.87
C ALA A 55 7.82 10.09 18.31
N ILE A 56 6.93 9.35 18.94
CA ILE A 56 7.17 7.97 19.39
C ILE A 56 6.26 7.01 18.56
N PRO A 57 6.81 5.96 17.92
CA PRO A 57 6.00 4.97 17.23
C PRO A 57 4.95 4.34 18.15
N CYS A 58 3.71 4.24 17.67
CA CYS A 58 2.59 3.66 18.42
C CYS A 58 1.92 2.50 17.64
N ASN A 59 1.07 1.77 18.34
CA ASN A 59 0.21 0.72 17.78
C ASN A 59 -1.28 1.03 17.92
N ASP A 60 -1.60 2.31 18.06
CA ASP A 60 -2.97 2.81 18.17
C ASP A 60 -3.75 2.49 16.89
N LEU A 61 -5.05 2.19 17.07
CA LEU A 61 -6.06 2.18 16.01
C LEU A 61 -7.15 3.17 16.37
N TYR A 62 -7.47 4.06 15.44
CA TYR A 62 -8.59 4.99 15.55
C TYR A 62 -9.56 4.77 14.40
N CYS A 63 -10.87 5.04 14.64
CA CYS A 63 -11.85 5.13 13.58
C CYS A 63 -12.70 6.40 13.69
N LEU A 64 -13.17 6.90 12.54
CA LEU A 64 -14.13 7.97 12.41
C LEU A 64 -15.28 7.49 11.52
N ASP A 65 -16.47 7.41 12.09
CA ASP A 65 -17.70 7.11 11.36
C ASP A 65 -18.19 8.40 10.68
N LEU A 66 -18.19 8.42 9.35
CA LEU A 66 -18.59 9.58 8.56
C LEU A 66 -20.12 9.83 8.61
N ASP A 67 -20.91 8.81 8.98
CA ASP A 67 -22.35 8.96 9.20
C ASP A 67 -22.68 9.49 10.61
N SER A 68 -21.69 9.56 11.50
CA SER A 68 -21.86 9.94 12.91
C SER A 68 -20.75 10.86 13.39
N LEU A 69 -20.44 11.93 12.64
CA LEU A 69 -19.31 12.84 12.92
C LEU A 69 -19.34 13.46 14.32
N SER A 70 -20.52 13.63 14.92
CA SER A 70 -20.68 14.16 16.29
C SER A 70 -20.03 13.28 17.36
N LYS A 71 -19.81 12.00 17.09
CA LYS A 71 -19.10 11.09 18.00
C LYS A 71 -17.59 11.31 18.00
N GLY A 72 -17.07 11.99 16.96
CA GLY A 72 -15.63 12.17 16.78
C GLY A 72 -14.87 10.84 16.56
N TRP A 73 -13.56 10.94 16.64
CA TRP A 73 -12.68 9.77 16.55
C TRP A 73 -12.81 8.87 17.77
N GLN A 74 -12.95 7.57 17.52
CA GLN A 74 -13.00 6.55 18.55
C GLN A 74 -11.67 5.78 18.57
N LYS A 75 -11.03 5.64 19.74
CA LYS A 75 -9.91 4.73 19.90
C LYS A 75 -10.43 3.29 20.00
N LEU A 76 -9.85 2.40 19.21
CA LEU A 76 -10.16 0.97 19.19
C LEU A 76 -9.03 0.17 19.84
N GLN A 77 -9.12 -1.16 19.78
CA GLN A 77 -8.06 -2.05 20.28
C GLN A 77 -6.79 -1.86 19.45
N ASP A 78 -5.67 -1.64 20.13
CA ASP A 78 -4.36 -1.54 19.53
C ASP A 78 -4.04 -2.79 18.70
N PHE A 79 -3.34 -2.60 17.57
CA PHE A 79 -2.89 -3.76 16.81
C PHE A 79 -1.77 -4.51 17.55
N PRO A 80 -1.63 -5.84 17.30
CA PRO A 80 -0.66 -6.66 18.02
C PRO A 80 0.79 -6.30 17.70
N ARG A 81 1.71 -6.75 18.59
CA ARG A 81 3.17 -6.63 18.47
C ARG A 81 3.71 -5.21 18.45
N SER A 82 4.80 -4.99 17.68
CA SER A 82 5.59 -3.76 17.76
C SER A 82 4.86 -2.55 17.20
N PRO A 83 4.93 -1.41 17.88
CA PRO A 83 4.55 -0.12 17.31
C PRO A 83 5.28 0.13 16.01
N ARG A 84 4.66 0.86 15.08
CA ARG A 84 5.27 1.06 13.76
C ARG A 84 4.77 2.29 13.04
N ILE A 85 5.67 2.83 12.23
CA ILE A 85 5.41 3.90 11.26
C ILE A 85 5.53 3.35 9.84
N GLN A 86 4.99 4.06 8.86
CA GLN A 86 5.06 3.73 7.43
C GLN A 86 4.61 2.29 7.10
N ALA A 87 3.67 1.77 7.87
CA ALA A 87 2.93 0.57 7.49
C ALA A 87 2.01 0.86 6.30
N VAL A 88 1.52 -0.18 5.66
CA VAL A 88 0.50 -0.08 4.60
C VAL A 88 -0.83 -0.66 5.07
N SER A 89 -1.95 -0.08 4.64
CA SER A 89 -3.28 -0.58 5.01
C SER A 89 -4.24 -0.56 3.84
N ALA A 90 -5.20 -1.50 3.85
CA ALA A 90 -6.28 -1.56 2.89
C ALA A 90 -7.56 -2.10 3.54
N ALA A 91 -8.70 -1.61 3.06
CA ALA A 91 -10.01 -2.17 3.36
C ALA A 91 -10.31 -3.35 2.42
N GLN A 92 -10.83 -4.46 2.95
CA GLN A 92 -11.08 -5.68 2.18
C GLN A 92 -12.30 -6.44 2.71
N VAL A 93 -12.73 -7.43 1.92
CA VAL A 93 -13.66 -8.46 2.35
C VAL A 93 -12.87 -9.72 2.69
N GLY A 94 -13.05 -10.25 3.88
CA GLY A 94 -12.38 -11.43 4.39
C GLY A 94 -12.95 -12.74 3.85
N PRO A 95 -12.42 -13.90 4.32
CA PRO A 95 -12.78 -15.23 3.82
C PRO A 95 -14.28 -15.57 3.97
N HIS A 96 -14.93 -15.03 4.99
CA HIS A 96 -16.34 -15.30 5.31
C HIS A 96 -17.29 -14.19 4.85
N GLY A 97 -16.82 -13.25 4.01
CA GLY A 97 -17.59 -12.11 3.53
C GLY A 97 -17.64 -10.91 4.48
N GLU A 98 -16.93 -10.98 5.62
CA GLU A 98 -16.80 -9.90 6.58
C GLU A 98 -15.93 -8.75 6.07
N GLN A 99 -16.29 -7.54 6.41
CA GLN A 99 -15.44 -6.37 6.16
C GLN A 99 -14.27 -6.35 7.15
N ILE A 100 -13.06 -6.13 6.65
CA ILE A 100 -11.82 -6.10 7.43
C ILE A 100 -10.93 -4.92 7.04
N PHE A 101 -10.27 -4.33 8.04
CA PHE A 101 -9.18 -3.39 7.85
C PHE A 101 -7.87 -4.16 7.98
N CYS A 102 -7.08 -4.21 6.90
CA CYS A 102 -5.81 -4.93 6.83
C CYS A 102 -4.64 -3.97 7.01
N LEU A 103 -3.59 -4.44 7.71
CA LEU A 103 -2.37 -3.71 8.01
C LEU A 103 -1.16 -4.63 7.81
N TRP A 104 -0.09 -4.15 7.15
CA TRP A 104 1.19 -4.86 7.02
C TRP A 104 2.39 -3.94 7.12
N GLY A 105 3.52 -4.52 7.50
CA GLY A 105 4.83 -3.89 7.40
C GLY A 105 5.03 -2.71 8.34
N GLY A 106 5.90 -1.80 7.92
CA GLY A 106 6.31 -0.67 8.71
C GLY A 106 7.54 -0.94 9.58
N PHE A 107 7.97 0.04 10.32
CA PHE A 107 9.15 -0.08 11.18
C PHE A 107 9.03 0.80 12.43
N SER A 108 9.88 0.51 13.41
CA SER A 108 10.06 1.33 14.62
C SER A 108 11.53 1.66 14.80
N THR A 109 11.83 2.91 15.11
CA THR A 109 13.18 3.33 15.49
C THR A 109 13.49 2.93 16.92
N SER A 110 14.78 2.83 17.26
CA SER A 110 15.20 2.66 18.65
C SER A 110 14.90 3.93 19.46
N ASP A 111 14.49 3.77 20.71
CA ASP A 111 14.18 4.89 21.63
C ASP A 111 14.95 4.81 22.95
N GLY A 112 16.07 4.11 22.98
CA GLY A 112 16.89 3.87 24.18
C GLY A 112 16.42 2.67 25.01
N ASN A 113 15.11 2.36 25.02
CA ASN A 113 14.55 1.21 25.75
C ASN A 113 14.17 0.06 24.79
N ARG A 114 13.95 0.35 23.51
CA ARG A 114 13.54 -0.61 22.48
C ARG A 114 14.52 -0.58 21.31
N GLN A 115 14.87 -1.75 20.81
CA GLN A 115 15.64 -1.87 19.58
C GLN A 115 14.78 -1.52 18.36
N ALA A 116 15.43 -0.98 17.33
CA ALA A 116 14.79 -0.78 16.04
C ALA A 116 14.26 -2.10 15.47
N THR A 117 13.05 -2.07 14.91
CA THR A 117 12.40 -3.22 14.29
C THR A 117 11.93 -2.87 12.89
N LEU A 118 11.99 -3.84 11.99
CA LEU A 118 11.29 -3.81 10.71
C LEU A 118 10.26 -4.94 10.72
N SER A 119 9.01 -4.56 10.61
CA SER A 119 7.90 -5.52 10.61
C SER A 119 7.62 -6.00 9.20
N THR A 120 7.39 -7.30 9.03
CA THR A 120 6.85 -7.90 7.80
C THR A 120 5.45 -8.45 8.03
N ASP A 121 5.12 -8.72 9.27
CA ASP A 121 3.85 -9.30 9.72
C ASP A 121 2.65 -8.43 9.34
N GLY A 122 1.51 -9.09 9.21
CA GLY A 122 0.23 -8.47 8.89
C GLY A 122 -0.89 -8.86 9.85
N TYR A 123 -1.88 -7.99 9.93
CA TYR A 123 -3.07 -8.18 10.77
C TYR A 123 -4.31 -7.67 10.07
N ALA A 124 -5.44 -8.31 10.33
CA ALA A 124 -6.77 -7.82 9.96
C ALA A 124 -7.59 -7.51 11.21
N TYR A 125 -8.13 -6.31 11.29
CA TYR A 125 -9.14 -5.92 12.26
C TYR A 125 -10.53 -6.15 11.69
N SER A 126 -11.37 -6.86 12.42
CA SER A 126 -12.78 -7.04 12.09
C SER A 126 -13.64 -6.13 12.95
N PRO A 127 -14.34 -5.14 12.37
CA PRO A 127 -15.25 -4.26 13.11
C PRO A 127 -16.39 -5.00 13.80
N SER A 128 -16.88 -6.08 13.20
CA SER A 128 -17.99 -6.87 13.74
C SER A 128 -17.63 -7.63 15.03
N THR A 129 -16.41 -8.17 15.09
CA THR A 129 -15.91 -8.91 16.27
C THR A 129 -15.06 -8.03 17.20
N LYS A 130 -14.63 -6.86 16.74
CA LYS A 130 -13.69 -5.96 17.42
C LYS A 130 -12.35 -6.62 17.75
N LYS A 131 -11.89 -7.58 16.91
CA LYS A 131 -10.67 -8.36 17.15
C LYS A 131 -9.72 -8.28 15.98
N TRP A 132 -8.44 -8.41 16.30
CA TRP A 132 -7.37 -8.60 15.35
C TRP A 132 -7.10 -10.09 15.10
N VAL A 133 -6.82 -10.45 13.86
CA VAL A 133 -6.34 -11.76 13.45
C VAL A 133 -5.07 -11.61 12.63
N SER A 134 -4.14 -12.56 12.75
CA SER A 134 -2.90 -12.54 11.95
C SER A 134 -3.19 -12.84 10.49
N LEU A 135 -2.47 -12.14 9.63
CA LEU A 135 -2.43 -12.38 8.19
C LEU A 135 -1.05 -12.93 7.79
N PRO A 136 -0.94 -13.66 6.66
CA PRO A 136 0.36 -14.11 6.17
C PRO A 136 1.26 -12.94 5.81
N ASP A 137 2.55 -13.09 6.06
CA ASP A 137 3.58 -12.15 5.64
C ASP A 137 3.62 -12.06 4.11
N PRO A 138 3.90 -10.88 3.55
CA PRO A 138 4.12 -10.73 2.12
C PRO A 138 5.30 -11.59 1.66
N THR A 139 5.08 -12.41 0.63
CA THR A 139 6.11 -13.28 0.07
C THR A 139 6.18 -13.13 -1.45
N ASN A 140 7.38 -13.30 -2.00
CA ASN A 140 7.58 -13.48 -3.43
C ASN A 140 7.23 -14.93 -3.88
N ASN A 141 7.40 -15.23 -5.17
CA ASN A 141 7.09 -16.57 -5.70
C ASN A 141 8.11 -17.64 -5.24
N GLU A 142 9.28 -17.22 -4.77
CA GLU A 142 10.31 -18.09 -4.19
C GLU A 142 10.07 -18.38 -2.69
N GLY A 143 9.02 -17.77 -2.09
CA GLY A 143 8.69 -17.92 -0.67
C GLY A 143 9.49 -17.00 0.25
N GLU A 144 10.28 -16.09 -0.27
CA GLU A 144 11.04 -15.13 0.53
C GLU A 144 10.12 -13.98 1.00
N THR A 145 10.26 -13.59 2.26
CA THR A 145 9.51 -12.48 2.84
C THR A 145 9.94 -11.14 2.26
N VAL A 146 8.98 -10.32 1.85
CA VAL A 146 9.15 -8.98 1.29
C VAL A 146 8.68 -7.93 2.28
N SER A 147 9.47 -6.87 2.49
CA SER A 147 9.02 -5.72 3.28
C SER A 147 8.03 -4.88 2.49
N LEU A 148 6.96 -4.44 3.15
CA LEU A 148 6.05 -3.39 2.68
C LEU A 148 6.22 -2.07 3.44
N GLY A 149 7.25 -1.95 4.29
CA GLY A 149 7.55 -0.71 5.00
C GLY A 149 7.87 0.42 4.02
N GLY A 150 7.15 1.53 4.10
CA GLY A 150 7.23 2.63 3.13
C GLY A 150 6.71 2.29 1.73
N GLY A 151 6.06 1.14 1.54
CA GLY A 151 5.46 0.73 0.27
C GLY A 151 4.14 1.43 -0.02
N SER A 152 3.56 1.08 -1.15
CA SER A 152 2.26 1.59 -1.62
C SER A 152 1.28 0.43 -1.81
N ILE A 153 0.02 0.67 -1.47
CA ILE A 153 -1.04 -0.33 -1.48
C ILE A 153 -2.34 0.25 -2.05
N ILE A 154 -3.09 -0.56 -2.78
CA ILE A 154 -4.43 -0.21 -3.26
C ILE A 154 -5.30 -1.46 -3.42
N ALA A 155 -6.58 -1.34 -3.11
CA ALA A 155 -7.56 -2.38 -3.43
C ALA A 155 -7.77 -2.48 -4.96
N LEU A 156 -7.68 -3.69 -5.50
CA LEU A 156 -8.04 -4.00 -6.89
C LEU A 156 -9.52 -4.41 -7.00
N SER A 157 -10.02 -5.05 -5.96
CA SER A 157 -11.40 -5.51 -5.80
C SER A 157 -11.68 -5.76 -4.32
N ASP A 158 -12.86 -6.27 -4.00
CA ASP A 158 -13.25 -6.62 -2.64
C ASP A 158 -12.30 -7.61 -1.95
N SER A 159 -11.59 -8.41 -2.72
CA SER A 159 -10.72 -9.47 -2.18
C SER A 159 -9.29 -9.45 -2.70
N LEU A 160 -8.93 -8.51 -3.55
CA LEU A 160 -7.57 -8.39 -4.10
C LEU A 160 -6.97 -7.03 -3.76
N ILE A 161 -5.72 -7.05 -3.34
CA ILE A 161 -4.92 -5.86 -3.04
C ILE A 161 -3.66 -5.91 -3.89
N LEU A 162 -3.28 -4.77 -4.49
CA LEU A 162 -1.99 -4.58 -5.14
C LEU A 162 -1.05 -3.84 -4.17
N CYS A 163 0.15 -4.36 -4.02
CA CYS A 163 1.24 -3.72 -3.27
C CYS A 163 2.48 -3.61 -4.13
N THR A 164 3.24 -2.53 -3.94
CA THR A 164 4.54 -2.33 -4.61
C THR A 164 5.41 -1.33 -3.85
N GLY A 165 6.69 -1.28 -4.17
CA GLY A 165 7.63 -0.36 -3.53
C GLY A 165 7.97 -0.75 -2.09
N GLY A 166 8.55 0.19 -1.38
CA GLY A 166 9.03 0.01 -0.01
C GLY A 166 10.50 -0.35 0.09
N VAL A 167 11.01 -0.35 1.30
CA VAL A 167 12.44 -0.54 1.59
C VAL A 167 12.85 -2.02 1.52
N ASN A 168 14.12 -2.27 1.20
CA ASN A 168 14.70 -3.59 1.39
C ASN A 168 14.84 -3.89 2.89
N LYS A 169 14.26 -5.04 3.34
CA LYS A 169 14.18 -5.35 4.77
C LYS A 169 15.54 -5.49 5.45
N ASP A 170 16.50 -6.12 4.77
CA ASP A 170 17.80 -6.44 5.37
C ASP A 170 18.68 -5.20 5.45
N ILE A 171 18.79 -4.46 4.34
CA ILE A 171 19.58 -3.22 4.27
C ILE A 171 19.02 -2.18 5.23
N PHE A 172 17.71 -1.99 5.24
CA PHE A 172 17.08 -0.97 6.07
C PHE A 172 17.16 -1.32 7.57
N LEU A 173 16.95 -2.59 7.93
CA LEU A 173 17.08 -3.03 9.32
C LEU A 173 18.51 -2.87 9.85
N GLN A 174 19.52 -3.18 9.01
CA GLN A 174 20.92 -2.96 9.37
C GLN A 174 21.20 -1.47 9.61
N ALA A 175 20.72 -0.60 8.72
CA ALA A 175 20.85 0.84 8.88
C ALA A 175 20.20 1.36 10.18
N LEU A 176 19.00 0.88 10.50
CA LEU A 176 18.29 1.25 11.74
C LEU A 176 19.05 0.81 13.00
N LYS A 177 19.69 -0.37 12.96
CA LYS A 177 20.40 -0.94 14.12
C LYS A 177 21.76 -0.28 14.35
N HIS A 178 22.50 0.02 13.30
CA HIS A 178 23.88 0.44 13.38
C HIS A 178 24.08 1.94 13.22
N ASN A 179 23.03 2.69 12.83
CA ASN A 179 23.10 4.13 12.56
C ASN A 179 24.34 4.49 11.72
N ALA A 180 24.58 3.73 10.64
CA ALA A 180 25.78 3.83 9.82
C ALA A 180 25.92 5.25 9.23
N PRO A 181 27.06 5.95 9.48
CA PRO A 181 27.22 7.35 9.08
C PRO A 181 27.24 7.55 7.57
N ASP A 182 27.60 6.52 6.80
CA ASP A 182 27.64 6.51 5.33
C ASP A 182 26.33 6.04 4.67
N TYR A 183 25.32 5.68 5.48
CA TYR A 183 24.07 5.13 4.96
C TYR A 183 23.42 5.98 3.86
N LEU A 184 23.49 7.31 3.96
CA LEU A 184 22.90 8.21 2.98
C LEU A 184 23.77 8.44 1.74
N LEU A 185 25.03 7.99 1.73
CA LEU A 185 26.01 8.27 0.69
C LEU A 185 26.01 7.28 -0.45
N HIS A 186 25.37 6.11 -0.28
CA HIS A 186 25.34 5.06 -1.28
C HIS A 186 24.55 5.45 -2.55
N PRO A 187 24.86 4.88 -3.72
CA PRO A 187 24.07 5.06 -4.93
C PRO A 187 22.67 4.42 -4.79
N ILE A 188 21.72 4.80 -5.64
CA ILE A 188 20.32 4.37 -5.57
C ILE A 188 20.20 2.84 -5.59
N GLU A 189 20.97 2.18 -6.45
CA GLU A 189 20.91 0.73 -6.66
C GLU A 189 21.32 -0.06 -5.42
N TRP A 190 22.15 0.52 -4.56
CA TRP A 190 22.60 -0.12 -3.32
C TRP A 190 21.44 -0.38 -2.35
N TYR A 191 20.44 0.52 -2.29
CA TYR A 191 19.32 0.41 -1.35
C TYR A 191 18.35 -0.73 -1.71
N ARG A 192 18.35 -1.20 -2.95
CA ARG A 192 17.55 -2.33 -3.44
C ARG A 192 16.08 -2.23 -3.00
N PHE A 193 15.48 -1.06 -3.15
CA PHE A 193 14.07 -0.89 -2.85
C PHE A 193 13.23 -1.91 -3.61
N ASN A 194 12.14 -2.36 -2.99
CA ASN A 194 11.29 -3.39 -3.55
C ASN A 194 10.70 -2.94 -4.90
N ASN A 195 10.97 -3.71 -5.95
CA ASN A 195 10.49 -3.48 -7.31
C ASN A 195 9.40 -4.49 -7.74
N ARG A 196 8.86 -5.25 -6.77
CA ARG A 196 7.86 -6.28 -7.05
C ARG A 196 6.45 -5.70 -7.05
N LEU A 197 5.61 -6.20 -7.95
CA LEU A 197 4.17 -6.06 -7.87
C LEU A 197 3.63 -7.32 -7.18
N LEU A 198 3.14 -7.16 -5.97
CA LEU A 198 2.57 -8.23 -5.16
C LEU A 198 1.06 -8.08 -5.10
N VAL A 199 0.34 -9.18 -5.25
CA VAL A 199 -1.11 -9.23 -5.07
C VAL A 199 -1.43 -10.11 -3.87
N TYR A 200 -2.21 -9.58 -2.94
CA TYR A 200 -2.79 -10.34 -1.84
C TYR A 200 -4.26 -10.66 -2.12
N ASN A 201 -4.63 -11.92 -1.96
CA ASN A 201 -6.02 -12.37 -1.98
C ASN A 201 -6.49 -12.59 -0.54
N SER A 202 -7.40 -11.74 -0.06
CA SER A 202 -7.90 -11.77 1.32
C SER A 202 -8.76 -12.99 1.62
N ARG A 203 -9.50 -13.53 0.64
CA ARG A 203 -10.31 -14.74 0.80
C ARG A 203 -9.46 -16.00 0.90
N GLN A 204 -8.38 -16.06 0.08
CA GLN A 204 -7.46 -17.20 0.08
C GLN A 204 -6.33 -17.06 1.10
N LYS A 205 -6.16 -15.87 1.69
CA LYS A 205 -5.05 -15.48 2.58
C LYS A 205 -3.69 -15.78 1.93
N ARG A 206 -3.52 -15.38 0.67
CA ARG A 206 -2.34 -15.74 -0.13
C ARG A 206 -1.76 -14.56 -0.89
N TRP A 207 -0.44 -14.43 -0.83
CA TRP A 207 0.35 -13.52 -1.65
C TRP A 207 0.76 -14.18 -2.97
N LYS A 208 0.94 -13.36 -4.00
CA LYS A 208 1.51 -13.74 -5.29
C LYS A 208 2.29 -12.56 -5.87
N GLU A 209 3.53 -12.80 -6.26
CA GLU A 209 4.28 -11.87 -7.10
C GLU A 209 3.78 -12.01 -8.55
N ILE A 210 3.36 -10.90 -9.16
CA ILE A 210 2.83 -10.89 -10.53
C ILE A 210 3.83 -10.29 -11.53
N ALA A 211 4.76 -9.44 -11.09
CA ALA A 211 5.82 -8.86 -11.90
C ALA A 211 6.93 -8.26 -11.04
N LYS A 212 8.10 -8.03 -11.67
CA LYS A 212 9.17 -7.15 -11.19
C LYS A 212 9.28 -5.97 -12.14
N VAL A 213 9.26 -4.75 -11.61
CA VAL A 213 9.21 -3.50 -12.39
C VAL A 213 10.12 -2.48 -11.72
N SER A 214 11.25 -2.16 -12.37
CA SER A 214 12.28 -1.26 -11.82
C SER A 214 11.72 0.10 -11.40
N GLU A 215 10.78 0.64 -12.17
CA GLU A 215 10.16 1.94 -11.95
C GLU A 215 9.26 1.98 -10.70
N THR A 216 8.99 0.85 -10.08
CA THR A 216 8.25 0.79 -8.82
C THR A 216 9.15 0.67 -7.60
N ALA A 217 10.47 0.60 -7.77
CA ALA A 217 11.46 0.55 -6.70
C ALA A 217 11.58 1.91 -6.00
N ARG A 218 10.57 2.29 -5.24
CA ARG A 218 10.53 3.55 -4.49
C ARG A 218 9.74 3.42 -3.20
N ALA A 219 10.05 4.27 -2.22
CA ALA A 219 9.35 4.34 -0.95
C ALA A 219 8.52 5.63 -0.84
N GLY A 220 7.44 5.62 -0.04
CA GLY A 220 6.60 6.77 0.20
C GLY A 220 5.87 7.31 -1.03
N ALA A 221 5.69 6.51 -2.08
CA ALA A 221 4.92 6.85 -3.25
C ALA A 221 3.40 6.73 -2.97
N SER A 222 2.59 7.50 -3.70
CA SER A 222 1.14 7.35 -3.70
C SER A 222 0.70 6.42 -4.82
N LEU A 223 -0.17 5.46 -4.52
CA LEU A 223 -0.76 4.55 -5.51
C LEU A 223 -2.26 4.82 -5.61
N ILE A 224 -2.73 5.24 -6.78
CA ILE A 224 -4.14 5.58 -7.02
C ILE A 224 -4.65 4.91 -8.30
N PHE A 225 -5.97 4.80 -8.43
CA PHE A 225 -6.65 4.35 -9.65
C PHE A 225 -7.30 5.55 -10.35
N ASP A 226 -7.04 5.74 -11.65
CA ASP A 226 -7.53 6.87 -12.45
C ASP A 226 -8.72 6.50 -13.36
N GLY A 227 -9.32 5.32 -13.16
CA GLY A 227 -10.37 4.78 -14.02
C GLY A 227 -9.87 3.91 -15.17
N TYR A 228 -8.56 3.99 -15.51
CA TYR A 228 -7.96 3.24 -16.62
C TYR A 228 -6.79 2.36 -16.18
N GLY A 229 -6.12 2.73 -15.10
CA GLY A 229 -4.96 2.01 -14.59
C GLY A 229 -4.52 2.57 -13.24
N TYR A 230 -3.48 1.98 -12.68
CA TYR A 230 -2.95 2.39 -11.39
C TYR A 230 -1.76 3.32 -11.62
N LEU A 231 -1.77 4.47 -10.97
CA LEU A 231 -0.70 5.46 -11.05
C LEU A 231 0.10 5.40 -9.76
N LEU A 232 1.39 5.07 -9.87
CA LEU A 232 2.36 5.23 -8.81
C LEU A 232 3.03 6.60 -8.97
N ILE A 233 2.78 7.49 -8.02
CA ILE A 233 3.11 8.91 -8.12
C ILE A 233 4.24 9.23 -7.14
N ASN A 234 5.30 9.89 -7.63
CA ASN A 234 6.44 10.36 -6.83
C ASN A 234 7.12 9.23 -6.04
N GLY A 235 7.63 9.54 -4.84
CA GLY A 235 8.32 8.64 -3.94
C GLY A 235 9.81 8.88 -3.86
N GLU A 236 10.48 8.20 -2.95
CA GLU A 236 11.92 8.23 -2.78
C GLU A 236 12.58 7.07 -3.51
N LEU A 237 13.64 7.36 -4.28
CA LEU A 237 14.51 6.35 -4.91
C LEU A 237 15.56 5.83 -3.93
N LYS A 238 15.94 6.68 -2.98
CA LYS A 238 16.75 6.39 -1.79
C LYS A 238 16.42 7.45 -0.73
N PRO A 239 16.81 7.26 0.54
CA PRO A 239 16.55 8.25 1.58
C PRO A 239 16.99 9.66 1.16
N GLY A 240 16.06 10.62 1.22
CA GLY A 240 16.30 12.03 0.86
C GLY A 240 16.32 12.34 -0.64
N ILE A 241 16.28 11.36 -1.54
CA ILE A 241 16.25 11.58 -3.00
C ILE A 241 14.90 11.14 -3.56
N ARG A 242 14.09 12.11 -3.97
CA ARG A 242 12.74 11.89 -4.50
C ARG A 242 12.72 11.98 -6.02
N THR A 243 11.76 11.30 -6.63
CA THR A 243 11.47 11.38 -8.06
C THR A 243 10.13 12.07 -8.31
N PRO A 244 10.01 12.95 -9.33
CA PRO A 244 8.73 13.50 -9.78
C PRO A 244 7.96 12.55 -10.72
N ASP A 245 8.49 11.35 -10.99
CA ASP A 245 7.94 10.44 -12.00
C ASP A 245 6.58 9.90 -11.60
N ILE A 246 5.73 9.72 -12.61
CA ILE A 246 4.46 9.02 -12.51
C ILE A 246 4.53 7.76 -13.38
N THR A 247 4.44 6.59 -12.75
CA THR A 247 4.43 5.30 -13.44
C THR A 247 3.00 4.77 -13.53
N ARG A 248 2.52 4.50 -14.74
CA ARG A 248 1.21 3.87 -14.96
C ARG A 248 1.36 2.35 -15.04
N ILE A 249 0.65 1.63 -14.18
CA ILE A 249 0.57 0.18 -14.14
C ILE A 249 -0.76 -0.23 -14.75
N LEU A 250 -0.72 -1.03 -15.82
CA LEU A 250 -1.90 -1.61 -16.46
C LEU A 250 -1.94 -3.10 -16.17
N LEU A 251 -2.94 -3.54 -15.43
CA LEU A 251 -3.20 -4.97 -15.19
C LEU A 251 -4.15 -5.48 -16.26
N LYS A 252 -3.73 -6.50 -17.01
CA LYS A 252 -4.58 -7.20 -17.99
C LYS A 252 -4.87 -8.60 -17.47
N THR A 253 -6.14 -8.97 -17.46
CA THR A 253 -6.55 -10.37 -17.29
C THR A 253 -6.32 -11.11 -18.59
N GLU A 254 -5.62 -12.23 -18.55
CA GLU A 254 -5.62 -13.16 -19.68
C GLU A 254 -7.02 -13.77 -19.77
N THR A 255 -7.82 -13.27 -20.71
CA THR A 255 -9.00 -14.03 -21.14
C THR A 255 -8.48 -15.21 -21.95
N ASN A 256 -8.67 -16.44 -21.44
CA ASN A 256 -8.50 -17.67 -22.21
C ASN A 256 -9.57 -17.73 -23.31
N SER A 257 -9.48 -16.85 -24.30
CA SER A 257 -10.17 -17.07 -25.57
C SER A 257 -9.26 -17.97 -26.40
N LYS A 258 -9.57 -19.27 -26.45
CA LYS A 258 -9.09 -20.14 -27.53
C LYS A 258 -9.31 -19.38 -28.84
N PRO A 259 -8.34 -19.33 -29.76
CA PRO A 259 -8.58 -18.79 -31.08
C PRO A 259 -9.66 -19.64 -31.73
N THR A 260 -10.86 -19.09 -31.85
CA THR A 260 -11.86 -19.65 -32.77
C THR A 260 -11.28 -19.49 -34.17
N ASN A 261 -10.78 -20.58 -34.74
CA ASN A 261 -10.52 -20.68 -36.16
C ASN A 261 -11.82 -20.38 -36.89
N ARG A 262 -12.05 -19.13 -37.24
CA ARG A 262 -13.04 -18.80 -38.28
C ARG A 262 -12.40 -19.21 -39.60
N ILE A 263 -12.83 -20.35 -40.09
CA ILE A 263 -12.68 -20.76 -41.50
C ILE A 263 -13.42 -19.68 -42.30
N ILE A 264 -12.68 -18.84 -43.00
CA ILE A 264 -13.23 -17.93 -44.02
C ILE A 264 -13.58 -18.82 -45.21
N PRO A 265 -14.86 -18.92 -45.65
CA PRO A 265 -15.16 -19.63 -46.88
C PRO A 265 -14.57 -18.82 -48.04
N ASN A 266 -13.77 -19.50 -48.85
CA ASN A 266 -13.29 -19.01 -50.14
C ASN A 266 -14.50 -18.68 -51.04
N LYS A 267 -14.75 -17.41 -51.32
CA LYS A 267 -15.61 -16.97 -52.43
C LYS A 267 -14.73 -16.77 -53.65
N ASN A 268 -14.49 -17.84 -54.38
CA ASN A 268 -14.27 -17.79 -55.80
C ASN A 268 -15.24 -18.80 -56.40
N GLU A 269 -16.27 -18.26 -57.09
CA GLU A 269 -16.86 -18.83 -58.27
C GLU A 269 -18.10 -17.99 -58.64
N TYR A 270 -17.99 -17.45 -59.87
CA TYR A 270 -18.88 -16.72 -60.76
C TYR A 270 -18.85 -15.18 -60.68
#